data_f91f3bc9372e599251fa870aa66ad44f
#
_entry.id   f91f3bc9372e599251fa870aa66ad44f
#
_cell.length_a   1.000
_cell.length_b   1.000
_cell.length_c   1.000
_cell.angle_alpha   90.00
_cell.angle_beta   90.00
_cell.angle_gamma   90.00
#
_symmetry.space_group_name_H-M   'P 1'
#
loop_
_entity.id
_entity.type
_entity.pdbx_description
1 polymer ?
#
loop_
_entity_poly.entity_id
_entity_poly.type
_entity_poly.pdbx_seq_one_letter_code
_entity_poly.pdbx_strand_id
1 'polypeptide(L)'
;MSRRDSSYAKKSYLCNRASGEPPAAAAYAHATRSEGMRRAFTPLSQPHTMESEILKGLNGAQRAAVINYDTPSLIIAGAGSGKTRVLTSRIAYMLEQGVAPQNILALTFTNKAAEQMRSRIEQMVGGKSRYIRMGTFHSVFSRILRENAERIGFTSSYTIYDPSDAKNLIKTICRQMQLADDKYKPNRILSRISYAKNCLVTPAAYVANAAYAAEDRQAQIPHFGDVYAEYCRRCKQNGAMDFDDLLLQTNILLRDCPDVLARYQDLFQYILVDEYQDTNYAQYVIIRRLALRHSRVCVVGDDAQSIYSFRGAKIENILSFRNDYPDAKVFKLEQNYRSTQTIVDAANSVIEHNARRMEKRCFSQGAKGERIRIIHSYTDREEADAIATALRDRLRSTGDGWEEAAILYRTNNQSQALETALRRRGIPYRIYKGSSFYDHKEIKDMLAYIRLVINPRDDEAFRRVVNYPARGIGETTVSRIEQMARTEGCSMWEVLDALIASPEAAADAATRAIVRKASEFVTLIRSLGEARRLSLIHISEPTRLR
;
A
#
# COMPACT_ATOMS: atom_id res chain seq x y z
N MET A 1 41.87 -4.20 -12.05
CA MET A 1 41.55 -5.55 -11.60
C MET A 1 40.48 -5.41 -10.51
N SER A 2 39.29 -5.82 -10.62
CA SER A 2 38.58 -6.97 -11.09
C SER A 2 37.13 -6.54 -11.40
N ARG A 3 36.59 -7.00 -12.52
CA ARG A 3 35.19 -6.84 -12.92
C ARG A 3 34.29 -7.69 -12.00
N ARG A 4 33.41 -7.07 -11.24
CA ARG A 4 32.17 -7.68 -10.74
C ARG A 4 31.14 -6.56 -10.59
N ASP A 5 29.98 -6.83 -11.16
CA ASP A 5 28.66 -6.23 -10.95
C ASP A 5 28.07 -5.47 -12.13
N SER A 6 27.52 -6.26 -13.05
CA SER A 6 26.53 -5.73 -13.99
C SER A 6 25.36 -6.72 -14.18
N SER A 7 24.84 -7.33 -13.11
CA SER A 7 23.73 -8.30 -13.21
C SER A 7 22.36 -7.78 -12.74
N TYR A 8 22.27 -6.58 -12.19
CA TYR A 8 21.00 -6.02 -11.68
C TYR A 8 20.22 -5.15 -12.68
N ALA A 9 20.84 -4.71 -13.77
CA ALA A 9 20.20 -3.80 -14.74
C ALA A 9 19.39 -4.51 -15.84
N LYS A 10 19.42 -5.84 -15.96
CA LYS A 10 18.75 -6.57 -17.06
C LYS A 10 17.39 -7.19 -16.73
N LYS A 11 16.86 -6.99 -15.51
CA LYS A 11 15.59 -7.65 -15.09
C LYS A 11 14.31 -6.87 -15.33
N SER A 12 14.37 -5.65 -15.85
CA SER A 12 13.16 -4.86 -16.13
C SER A 12 12.55 -5.04 -17.54
N TYR A 13 13.17 -5.83 -18.40
CA TYR A 13 12.78 -5.92 -19.82
C TYR A 13 11.80 -7.04 -20.18
N LEU A 14 11.45 -7.95 -19.28
CA LEU A 14 10.67 -9.15 -19.63
C LEU A 14 9.15 -9.04 -19.49
N CYS A 15 8.62 -7.96 -18.95
CA CYS A 15 7.17 -7.76 -18.89
C CYS A 15 6.57 -7.24 -20.23
N ASN A 16 7.40 -6.80 -21.19
CA ASN A 16 6.93 -6.21 -22.46
C ASN A 16 6.83 -7.19 -23.65
N ARG A 17 7.16 -8.46 -23.48
CA ARG A 17 7.03 -9.45 -24.58
C ARG A 17 5.95 -10.52 -24.38
N ALA A 18 5.25 -10.54 -23.27
CA ALA A 18 4.11 -11.43 -23.01
C ALA A 18 2.77 -10.67 -22.98
N SER A 19 2.67 -9.53 -23.68
CA SER A 19 1.40 -8.87 -23.94
C SER A 19 0.70 -9.49 -25.16
N GLY A 20 0.44 -10.79 -25.10
CA GLY A 20 -0.76 -11.31 -25.66
C GLY A 20 -1.88 -10.82 -24.76
N GLU A 21 -2.68 -9.86 -25.23
CA GLU A 21 -3.92 -9.49 -24.55
C GLU A 21 -4.71 -10.75 -24.23
N PRO A 22 -5.22 -10.93 -23.00
CA PRO A 22 -6.20 -11.99 -22.79
C PRO A 22 -7.42 -11.68 -23.68
N PRO A 23 -8.02 -12.66 -24.38
CA PRO A 23 -9.06 -12.45 -25.39
C PRO A 23 -10.40 -11.92 -24.87
N ALA A 24 -10.45 -11.36 -23.67
CA ALA A 24 -11.65 -10.78 -23.05
C ALA A 24 -11.78 -9.26 -23.17
N ALA A 25 -10.79 -8.53 -23.69
CA ALA A 25 -10.89 -7.07 -23.83
C ALA A 25 -11.53 -6.62 -25.15
N ALA A 26 -11.61 -7.47 -26.14
CA ALA A 26 -12.19 -7.13 -27.45
C ALA A 26 -13.72 -7.30 -27.55
N ALA A 27 -14.38 -7.95 -26.60
CA ALA A 27 -15.82 -8.24 -26.66
C ALA A 27 -16.74 -7.15 -26.07
N TYR A 28 -16.21 -6.10 -25.46
CA TYR A 28 -17.04 -5.05 -24.83
C TYR A 28 -17.04 -3.69 -25.55
N ALA A 29 -16.43 -3.59 -26.72
CA ALA A 29 -16.38 -2.32 -27.48
C ALA A 29 -17.58 -2.08 -28.42
N HIS A 30 -18.52 -3.00 -28.54
CA HIS A 30 -19.61 -2.92 -29.58
C HIS A 30 -21.04 -3.11 -29.06
N ALA A 31 -21.34 -2.77 -27.84
CA ALA A 31 -22.74 -2.69 -27.41
C ALA A 31 -22.95 -1.52 -26.47
N THR A 32 -23.44 -0.43 -26.99
CA THR A 32 -24.42 0.53 -26.49
C THR A 32 -24.12 1.95 -27.00
N ARG A 33 -24.38 2.18 -28.28
CA ARG A 33 -24.95 3.46 -28.70
C ARG A 33 -26.47 3.27 -28.67
N SER A 34 -27.07 3.60 -27.55
CA SER A 34 -28.51 3.91 -27.52
C SER A 34 -28.63 5.39 -27.18
N GLU A 35 -29.16 6.13 -28.14
CA GLU A 35 -29.70 7.46 -27.99
C GLU A 35 -30.69 7.50 -26.81
N GLY A 36 -30.48 8.39 -25.86
CA GLY A 36 -31.37 8.56 -24.74
C GLY A 36 -31.08 9.82 -23.92
N MET A 37 -31.76 10.92 -24.29
CA MET A 37 -32.06 12.10 -23.47
C MET A 37 -30.88 12.90 -22.90
N ARG A 38 -30.39 13.83 -23.71
CA ARG A 38 -29.82 15.09 -23.22
C ARG A 38 -30.91 15.88 -22.48
N ARG A 39 -31.01 15.74 -21.16
CA ARG A 39 -31.66 16.76 -20.33
C ARG A 39 -30.75 17.97 -20.30
N ALA A 40 -31.19 19.04 -20.93
CA ALA A 40 -30.59 20.35 -20.84
C ALA A 40 -30.58 20.81 -19.36
N PHE A 41 -29.40 20.87 -18.80
CA PHE A 41 -29.16 21.57 -17.56
C PHE A 41 -29.18 23.08 -17.88
N THR A 42 -30.19 23.74 -17.41
CA THR A 42 -30.27 25.22 -17.36
C THR A 42 -29.07 25.72 -16.56
N PRO A 43 -28.28 26.67 -17.06
CA PRO A 43 -27.20 27.23 -16.26
C PRO A 43 -27.84 28.04 -15.14
N LEU A 44 -27.60 27.62 -13.91
CA LEU A 44 -27.88 28.41 -12.73
C LEU A 44 -27.10 29.73 -12.82
N SER A 45 -27.79 30.81 -12.59
CA SER A 45 -27.36 32.21 -12.53
C SER A 45 -25.91 32.40 -12.09
N GLN A 46 -25.17 33.24 -12.81
CA GLN A 46 -23.81 33.66 -12.47
C GLN A 46 -23.74 34.15 -11.02
N PRO A 47 -22.91 33.53 -10.16
CA PRO A 47 -22.63 34.11 -8.85
C PRO A 47 -21.64 35.27 -9.02
N HIS A 48 -21.86 36.32 -8.27
CA HIS A 48 -20.97 37.45 -8.06
C HIS A 48 -19.50 36.96 -7.91
N THR A 49 -18.61 37.52 -8.72
CA THR A 49 -17.17 37.20 -8.76
C THR A 49 -16.44 37.76 -7.54
N MET A 50 -16.66 37.17 -6.36
CA MET A 50 -15.64 37.20 -5.33
C MET A 50 -14.63 36.10 -5.67
N GLU A 51 -13.39 36.50 -5.92
CA GLU A 51 -12.31 35.54 -6.20
C GLU A 51 -12.17 34.55 -5.04
N SER A 52 -12.31 33.25 -5.31
CA SER A 52 -12.24 32.22 -4.28
C SER A 52 -10.94 32.35 -3.46
N GLU A 53 -11.07 32.44 -2.15
CA GLU A 53 -9.92 32.48 -1.23
C GLU A 53 -8.97 31.28 -1.44
N ILE A 54 -9.50 30.13 -1.89
CA ILE A 54 -8.74 28.91 -2.17
C ILE A 54 -7.74 29.13 -3.32
N LEU A 55 -8.06 30.01 -4.26
CA LEU A 55 -7.21 30.30 -5.42
C LEU A 55 -6.14 31.36 -5.13
N LYS A 56 -6.24 32.06 -4.01
CA LYS A 56 -5.23 33.06 -3.61
C LYS A 56 -3.87 32.40 -3.36
N GLY A 57 -2.82 33.03 -3.85
CA GLY A 57 -1.44 32.57 -3.70
C GLY A 57 -1.07 31.32 -4.53
N LEU A 58 -1.93 30.88 -5.45
CA LEU A 58 -1.57 29.91 -6.50
C LEU A 58 -1.02 30.67 -7.71
N ASN A 59 0.05 30.15 -8.32
CA ASN A 59 0.52 30.66 -9.60
C ASN A 59 -0.44 30.27 -10.74
N GLY A 60 -0.25 30.85 -11.94
CA GLY A 60 -1.14 30.60 -13.08
C GLY A 60 -1.33 29.12 -13.45
N ALA A 61 -0.25 28.34 -13.45
CA ALA A 61 -0.30 26.91 -13.76
C ALA A 61 -1.04 26.10 -12.66
N GLN A 62 -0.75 26.41 -11.40
CA GLN A 62 -1.44 25.80 -10.26
C GLN A 62 -2.93 26.13 -10.26
N ARG A 63 -3.28 27.41 -10.48
CA ARG A 63 -4.68 27.87 -10.57
C ARG A 63 -5.44 27.17 -11.70
N ALA A 64 -4.85 27.10 -12.89
CA ALA A 64 -5.45 26.39 -14.03
C ALA A 64 -5.70 24.91 -13.72
N ALA A 65 -4.74 24.25 -13.06
CA ALA A 65 -4.88 22.87 -12.63
C ALA A 65 -5.97 22.69 -11.57
N VAL A 66 -6.19 23.63 -10.65
CA VAL A 66 -7.23 23.58 -9.62
C VAL A 66 -8.63 23.74 -10.22
N ILE A 67 -8.82 24.71 -11.10
CA ILE A 67 -10.13 25.05 -11.68
C ILE A 67 -10.63 23.94 -12.63
N ASN A 68 -9.75 23.25 -13.33
CA ASN A 68 -10.11 22.22 -14.33
C ASN A 68 -10.47 20.89 -13.68
N TYR A 69 -11.57 20.76 -12.93
CA TYR A 69 -11.91 19.53 -12.20
C TYR A 69 -12.89 18.58 -12.95
N ASP A 70 -13.55 19.03 -14.01
CA ASP A 70 -14.55 18.22 -14.73
C ASP A 70 -13.99 17.36 -15.87
N THR A 71 -12.73 17.54 -16.24
CA THR A 71 -12.08 16.78 -17.30
C THR A 71 -10.90 15.98 -16.75
N PRO A 72 -10.52 14.86 -17.40
CA PRO A 72 -9.30 14.14 -17.03
C PRO A 72 -8.11 15.09 -17.00
N SER A 73 -7.28 14.98 -15.99
CA SER A 73 -6.15 15.90 -15.79
C SER A 73 -4.89 15.15 -15.39
N LEU A 74 -3.80 15.43 -16.10
CA LEU A 74 -2.46 14.99 -15.73
C LEU A 74 -1.66 16.21 -15.26
N ILE A 75 -1.26 16.21 -14.01
CA ILE A 75 -0.43 17.26 -13.42
C ILE A 75 0.99 16.74 -13.27
N ILE A 76 1.87 17.19 -14.16
CA ILE A 76 3.29 16.87 -14.13
C ILE A 76 3.97 17.92 -13.27
N ALA A 77 4.50 17.50 -12.13
CA ALA A 77 4.94 18.44 -11.12
C ALA A 77 6.33 18.11 -10.62
N GLY A 78 7.29 18.97 -10.85
CA GLY A 78 8.64 18.83 -10.34
C GLY A 78 8.71 18.79 -8.81
N ALA A 79 9.85 18.38 -8.28
CA ALA A 79 10.10 18.42 -6.85
C ALA A 79 9.87 19.83 -6.30
N GLY A 80 9.19 19.97 -5.16
CA GLY A 80 8.96 21.27 -4.52
C GLY A 80 8.02 22.25 -5.26
N SER A 81 7.33 21.82 -6.33
CA SER A 81 6.43 22.66 -7.13
C SER A 81 5.02 22.79 -6.55
N GLY A 82 4.74 22.18 -5.40
CA GLY A 82 3.45 22.26 -4.73
C GLY A 82 2.42 21.22 -5.18
N LYS A 83 2.83 20.02 -5.62
CA LYS A 83 1.95 18.89 -5.97
C LYS A 83 0.76 18.74 -5.00
N THR A 84 1.06 18.50 -3.74
CA THR A 84 0.04 18.29 -2.70
C THR A 84 -0.82 19.54 -2.47
N ARG A 85 -0.24 20.75 -2.60
CA ARG A 85 -0.98 22.00 -2.49
C ARG A 85 -2.04 22.10 -3.58
N VAL A 86 -1.68 21.85 -4.82
CA VAL A 86 -2.62 21.89 -5.96
C VAL A 86 -3.72 20.86 -5.76
N LEU A 87 -3.38 19.62 -5.34
CA LEU A 87 -4.38 18.58 -5.12
C LEU A 87 -5.36 18.92 -4.00
N THR A 88 -4.86 19.42 -2.86
CA THR A 88 -5.71 19.84 -1.73
C THR A 88 -6.55 21.07 -2.06
N SER A 89 -5.98 22.08 -2.76
CA SER A 89 -6.74 23.24 -3.21
C SER A 89 -7.81 22.87 -4.25
N ARG A 90 -7.53 21.92 -5.14
CA ARG A 90 -8.52 21.40 -6.11
C ARG A 90 -9.70 20.75 -5.38
N ILE A 91 -9.46 19.91 -4.37
CA ILE A 91 -10.51 19.29 -3.57
C ILE A 91 -11.33 20.37 -2.84
N ALA A 92 -10.67 21.32 -2.20
CA ALA A 92 -11.34 22.41 -1.51
C ALA A 92 -12.20 23.25 -2.46
N TYR A 93 -11.67 23.57 -3.65
CA TYR A 93 -12.39 24.29 -4.68
C TYR A 93 -13.61 23.52 -5.19
N MET A 94 -13.50 22.21 -5.43
CA MET A 94 -14.63 21.36 -5.81
C MET A 94 -15.75 21.38 -4.77
N LEU A 95 -15.41 21.35 -3.48
CA LEU A 95 -16.39 21.47 -2.38
C LEU A 95 -17.06 22.85 -2.32
N GLU A 96 -16.31 23.90 -2.63
CA GLU A 96 -16.83 25.27 -2.76
C GLU A 96 -17.81 25.38 -3.94
N GLN A 97 -17.51 24.70 -5.05
CA GLN A 97 -18.38 24.63 -6.24
C GLN A 97 -19.59 23.68 -6.06
N GLY A 98 -19.82 23.15 -4.85
CA GLY A 98 -20.97 22.32 -4.53
C GLY A 98 -20.82 20.83 -4.82
N VAL A 99 -19.63 20.35 -5.16
CA VAL A 99 -19.39 18.91 -5.28
C VAL A 99 -19.57 18.24 -3.91
N ALA A 100 -20.39 17.19 -3.85
CA ALA A 100 -20.64 16.48 -2.61
C ALA A 100 -19.36 15.74 -2.13
N PRO A 101 -18.96 15.88 -0.86
CA PRO A 101 -17.71 15.31 -0.36
C PRO A 101 -17.59 13.80 -0.57
N GLN A 102 -18.68 13.05 -0.44
CA GLN A 102 -18.73 11.60 -0.64
C GLN A 102 -18.45 11.17 -2.08
N ASN A 103 -18.62 12.09 -3.05
CA ASN A 103 -18.35 11.82 -4.46
C ASN A 103 -16.86 11.95 -4.82
N ILE A 104 -16.04 12.33 -3.85
CA ILE A 104 -14.60 12.52 -4.04
C ILE A 104 -13.84 11.34 -3.43
N LEU A 105 -13.04 10.67 -4.27
CA LEU A 105 -12.06 9.67 -3.89
C LEU A 105 -10.65 10.26 -4.05
N ALA A 106 -9.91 10.41 -2.95
CA ALA A 106 -8.55 10.91 -2.95
C ALA A 106 -7.56 9.83 -2.46
N LEU A 107 -6.67 9.41 -3.33
CA LEU A 107 -5.72 8.33 -3.08
C LEU A 107 -4.28 8.87 -3.02
N THR A 108 -3.52 8.37 -2.06
CA THR A 108 -2.09 8.67 -1.90
C THR A 108 -1.30 7.42 -1.54
N PHE A 109 0.03 7.53 -1.50
CA PHE A 109 0.91 6.40 -1.29
C PHE A 109 1.18 6.08 0.19
N THR A 110 1.18 7.08 1.07
CA THR A 110 1.50 6.88 2.49
C THR A 110 0.42 7.40 3.43
N ASN A 111 0.26 6.79 4.60
CA ASN A 111 -0.69 7.24 5.62
C ASN A 111 -0.37 8.66 6.10
N LYS A 112 0.92 9.02 6.23
CA LYS A 112 1.35 10.38 6.59
C LYS A 112 0.91 11.41 5.56
N ALA A 113 1.04 11.11 4.26
CA ALA A 113 0.57 11.99 3.20
C ALA A 113 -0.96 12.13 3.23
N ALA A 114 -1.69 11.04 3.48
CA ALA A 114 -3.16 11.07 3.61
C ALA A 114 -3.61 11.95 4.80
N GLU A 115 -2.93 11.85 5.93
CA GLU A 115 -3.20 12.65 7.12
C GLU A 115 -2.90 14.14 6.89
N GLN A 116 -1.75 14.46 6.31
CA GLN A 116 -1.38 15.84 5.96
C GLN A 116 -2.35 16.45 4.94
N MET A 117 -2.77 15.68 3.94
CA MET A 117 -3.76 16.10 2.96
C MET A 117 -5.10 16.41 3.63
N ARG A 118 -5.57 15.53 4.52
CA ARG A 118 -6.80 15.71 5.30
C ARG A 118 -6.75 16.97 6.15
N SER A 119 -5.68 17.17 6.91
CA SER A 119 -5.49 18.35 7.77
C SER A 119 -5.52 19.64 6.96
N ARG A 120 -4.84 19.69 5.80
CA ARG A 120 -4.84 20.86 4.93
C ARG A 120 -6.23 21.17 4.36
N ILE A 121 -6.96 20.15 3.92
CA ILE A 121 -8.33 20.35 3.41
C ILE A 121 -9.24 20.80 4.54
N GLU A 122 -9.14 20.23 5.74
CA GLU A 122 -9.92 20.62 6.90
C GLU A 122 -9.69 22.10 7.29
N GLN A 123 -8.46 22.58 7.19
CA GLN A 123 -8.12 24.00 7.40
C GLN A 123 -8.79 24.92 6.38
N MET A 124 -8.98 24.47 5.13
CA MET A 124 -9.59 25.29 4.06
C MET A 124 -11.13 25.26 4.06
N VAL A 125 -11.74 24.11 4.36
CA VAL A 125 -13.19 23.90 4.18
C VAL A 125 -13.92 23.39 5.42
N GLY A 126 -13.21 23.24 6.54
CA GLY A 126 -13.78 22.78 7.82
C GLY A 126 -14.28 21.35 7.79
N GLY A 127 -15.28 21.04 8.61
CA GLY A 127 -15.78 19.69 8.86
C GLY A 127 -16.31 18.92 7.65
N LYS A 128 -16.54 19.57 6.50
CA LYS A 128 -16.96 18.89 5.26
C LYS A 128 -15.92 17.86 4.80
N SER A 129 -14.63 18.04 5.15
CA SER A 129 -13.54 17.14 4.81
C SER A 129 -13.72 15.71 5.31
N ARG A 130 -14.48 15.49 6.40
CA ARG A 130 -14.70 14.17 7.04
C ARG A 130 -15.42 13.18 6.14
N TYR A 131 -16.24 13.66 5.22
CA TYR A 131 -17.03 12.80 4.33
C TYR A 131 -16.31 12.44 3.03
N ILE A 132 -15.14 13.00 2.77
CA ILE A 132 -14.30 12.64 1.63
C ILE A 132 -13.73 11.25 1.86
N ARG A 133 -13.83 10.36 0.87
CA ARG A 133 -13.15 9.07 0.91
C ARG A 133 -11.66 9.28 0.58
N MET A 134 -10.84 9.38 1.61
CA MET A 134 -9.42 9.70 1.49
C MET A 134 -8.54 8.72 2.26
N GLY A 135 -7.43 8.30 1.65
CA GLY A 135 -6.48 7.40 2.29
C GLY A 135 -5.45 6.82 1.32
N THR A 136 -4.68 5.83 1.83
CA THR A 136 -3.84 5.02 0.94
C THR A 136 -4.71 4.03 0.16
N PHE A 137 -4.22 3.55 -0.99
CA PHE A 137 -4.90 2.49 -1.77
C PHE A 137 -5.34 1.33 -0.86
N HIS A 138 -4.40 0.78 -0.10
CA HIS A 138 -4.69 -0.35 0.77
C HIS A 138 -5.76 -0.04 1.83
N SER A 139 -5.71 1.14 2.45
CA SER A 139 -6.67 1.50 3.50
C SER A 139 -8.08 1.71 2.96
N VAL A 140 -8.21 2.34 1.79
CA VAL A 140 -9.51 2.59 1.16
C VAL A 140 -10.10 1.28 0.64
N PHE A 141 -9.32 0.49 -0.10
CA PHE A 141 -9.83 -0.74 -0.72
C PHE A 141 -10.04 -1.86 0.30
N SER A 142 -9.28 -1.91 1.39
CA SER A 142 -9.58 -2.81 2.51
C SER A 142 -10.97 -2.56 3.11
N ARG A 143 -11.43 -1.29 3.20
CA ARG A 143 -12.79 -0.97 3.66
C ARG A 143 -13.84 -1.45 2.66
N ILE A 144 -13.63 -1.18 1.37
CA ILE A 144 -14.51 -1.65 0.29
C ILE A 144 -14.62 -3.18 0.30
N LEU A 145 -13.49 -3.87 0.48
CA LEU A 145 -13.47 -5.32 0.60
C LEU A 145 -14.24 -5.82 1.83
N ARG A 146 -14.11 -5.16 2.98
CA ARG A 146 -14.88 -5.55 4.19
C ARG A 146 -16.38 -5.38 4.01
N GLU A 147 -16.81 -4.31 3.33
CA GLU A 147 -18.22 -4.05 3.01
C GLU A 147 -18.80 -5.10 2.03
N ASN A 148 -17.95 -5.78 1.26
CA ASN A 148 -18.35 -6.73 0.21
C ASN A 148 -17.67 -8.10 0.34
N ALA A 149 -17.17 -8.45 1.53
CA ALA A 149 -16.31 -9.61 1.74
C ALA A 149 -16.95 -10.93 1.30
N GLU A 150 -18.24 -11.12 1.57
CA GLU A 150 -18.99 -12.32 1.22
C GLU A 150 -19.06 -12.55 -0.29
N ARG A 151 -19.06 -11.48 -1.09
CA ARG A 151 -19.09 -11.54 -2.56
C ARG A 151 -17.83 -12.17 -3.16
N ILE A 152 -16.74 -12.16 -2.41
CA ILE A 152 -15.44 -12.76 -2.81
C ILE A 152 -15.09 -13.99 -1.97
N GLY A 153 -16.04 -14.49 -1.16
CA GLY A 153 -15.91 -15.69 -0.34
C GLY A 153 -15.02 -15.52 0.89
N PHE A 154 -15.01 -14.31 1.47
CA PHE A 154 -14.40 -14.00 2.77
C PHE A 154 -15.47 -13.51 3.75
N THR A 155 -15.12 -13.48 5.03
CA THR A 155 -15.91 -12.79 6.06
C THR A 155 -15.43 -11.34 6.20
N SER A 156 -16.29 -10.44 6.67
CA SER A 156 -15.88 -9.05 6.95
C SER A 156 -14.79 -8.92 8.02
N SER A 157 -14.60 -9.98 8.83
CA SER A 157 -13.59 -10.08 9.88
C SER A 157 -12.25 -10.67 9.41
N TYR A 158 -12.00 -10.78 8.10
CA TYR A 158 -10.74 -11.33 7.60
C TYR A 158 -9.52 -10.63 8.22
N THR A 159 -8.47 -11.42 8.45
CA THR A 159 -7.19 -10.92 8.97
C THR A 159 -6.32 -10.38 7.83
N ILE A 160 -5.56 -9.32 8.09
CA ILE A 160 -4.52 -8.84 7.18
C ILE A 160 -3.17 -9.35 7.70
N TYR A 161 -2.53 -10.24 6.93
CA TYR A 161 -1.22 -10.79 7.27
C TYR A 161 -0.13 -9.76 7.02
N ASP A 162 0.77 -9.62 8.00
CA ASP A 162 1.99 -8.88 7.84
C ASP A 162 3.05 -9.72 7.07
N PRO A 163 4.19 -9.13 6.65
CA PRO A 163 5.24 -9.88 5.97
C PRO A 163 5.83 -11.02 6.80
N SER A 164 5.76 -10.98 8.14
CA SER A 164 6.25 -12.08 8.99
C SER A 164 5.29 -13.26 8.97
N ASP A 165 3.98 -13.00 9.06
CA ASP A 165 2.94 -14.03 8.95
C ASP A 165 3.02 -14.73 7.59
N ALA A 166 3.09 -13.95 6.50
CA ALA A 166 3.21 -14.47 5.15
C ALA A 166 4.45 -15.37 4.95
N LYS A 167 5.61 -14.96 5.50
CA LYS A 167 6.85 -15.75 5.45
C LYS A 167 6.74 -17.05 6.25
N ASN A 168 6.12 -17.01 7.42
CA ASN A 168 5.92 -18.20 8.25
C ASN A 168 5.02 -19.20 7.54
N LEU A 169 3.94 -18.73 6.92
CA LEU A 169 3.06 -19.58 6.13
C LEU A 169 3.80 -20.21 4.95
N ILE A 170 4.58 -19.43 4.19
CA ILE A 170 5.40 -19.95 3.08
C ILE A 170 6.41 -20.98 3.58
N LYS A 171 7.11 -20.70 4.70
CA LYS A 171 8.05 -21.64 5.30
C LYS A 171 7.37 -22.97 5.66
N THR A 172 6.18 -22.91 6.23
CA THR A 172 5.39 -24.11 6.56
C THR A 172 5.00 -24.88 5.29
N ILE A 173 4.55 -24.18 4.24
CA ILE A 173 4.20 -24.80 2.95
C ILE A 173 5.42 -25.50 2.34
N CYS A 174 6.55 -24.80 2.20
CA CYS A 174 7.76 -25.37 1.60
C CYS A 174 8.25 -26.61 2.35
N ARG A 175 8.24 -26.59 3.70
CA ARG A 175 8.62 -27.73 4.54
C ARG A 175 7.70 -28.94 4.30
N GLN A 176 6.40 -28.72 4.19
CA GLN A 176 5.43 -29.79 3.98
C GLN A 176 5.46 -30.37 2.57
N MET A 177 5.81 -29.56 1.59
CA MET A 177 6.08 -29.99 0.22
C MET A 177 7.48 -30.60 0.05
N GLN A 178 8.27 -30.72 1.14
CA GLN A 178 9.64 -31.25 1.17
C GLN A 178 10.58 -30.53 0.19
N LEU A 179 10.40 -29.21 0.02
CA LEU A 179 11.21 -28.38 -0.87
C LEU A 179 12.51 -27.95 -0.19
N ALA A 180 13.58 -27.86 -0.96
CA ALA A 180 14.91 -27.50 -0.45
C ALA A 180 14.97 -26.05 0.08
N ASP A 181 15.32 -25.87 1.36
CA ASP A 181 15.31 -24.59 2.07
C ASP A 181 16.25 -23.53 1.48
N ASP A 182 17.37 -23.96 0.87
CA ASP A 182 18.35 -23.09 0.23
C ASP A 182 17.80 -22.43 -1.04
N LYS A 183 16.92 -23.11 -1.77
CA LYS A 183 16.31 -22.65 -3.02
C LYS A 183 14.99 -21.90 -2.77
N TYR A 184 14.13 -22.42 -1.89
CA TYR A 184 12.80 -21.88 -1.59
C TYR A 184 12.81 -20.96 -0.36
N LYS A 185 13.76 -20.00 -0.33
CA LYS A 185 13.87 -19.02 0.75
C LYS A 185 12.57 -18.20 0.86
N PRO A 186 11.91 -18.12 2.04
CA PRO A 186 10.61 -17.47 2.20
C PRO A 186 10.55 -16.02 1.67
N ASN A 187 11.61 -15.25 1.88
CA ASN A 187 11.68 -13.88 1.34
C ASN A 187 11.64 -13.83 -0.19
N ARG A 188 12.34 -14.77 -0.86
CA ARG A 188 12.38 -14.85 -2.32
C ARG A 188 11.03 -15.25 -2.89
N ILE A 189 10.41 -16.26 -2.27
CA ILE A 189 9.09 -16.77 -2.67
C ILE A 189 8.03 -15.68 -2.46
N LEU A 190 8.01 -15.04 -1.29
CA LEU A 190 7.07 -13.95 -1.00
C LEU A 190 7.21 -12.79 -2.00
N SER A 191 8.44 -12.37 -2.32
CA SER A 191 8.66 -11.30 -3.30
C SER A 191 8.13 -11.66 -4.69
N ARG A 192 8.22 -12.93 -5.09
CA ARG A 192 7.72 -13.39 -6.39
C ARG A 192 6.18 -13.51 -6.39
N ILE A 193 5.57 -13.97 -5.29
CA ILE A 193 4.12 -13.96 -5.10
C ILE A 193 3.59 -12.53 -5.15
N SER A 194 4.22 -11.61 -4.42
CA SER A 194 3.88 -10.19 -4.42
C SER A 194 3.91 -9.60 -5.84
N TYR A 195 4.97 -9.88 -6.60
CA TYR A 195 5.07 -9.44 -7.99
C TYR A 195 3.94 -9.99 -8.87
N ALA A 196 3.62 -11.29 -8.77
CA ALA A 196 2.53 -11.90 -9.53
C ALA A 196 1.17 -11.25 -9.19
N LYS A 197 0.87 -11.06 -7.89
CA LYS A 197 -0.36 -10.40 -7.44
C LYS A 197 -0.46 -8.96 -7.94
N ASN A 198 0.62 -8.19 -7.87
CA ASN A 198 0.68 -6.81 -8.35
C ASN A 198 0.53 -6.70 -9.87
N CYS A 199 0.86 -7.76 -10.62
CA CYS A 199 0.59 -7.91 -12.04
C CYS A 199 -0.79 -8.53 -12.35
N LEU A 200 -1.64 -8.77 -11.34
CA LEU A 200 -2.96 -9.41 -11.44
C LEU A 200 -2.90 -10.84 -12.00
N VAL A 201 -1.78 -11.52 -11.83
CA VAL A 201 -1.62 -12.91 -12.25
C VAL A 201 -2.06 -13.83 -11.10
N THR A 202 -3.22 -14.45 -11.25
CA THR A 202 -3.73 -15.44 -10.28
C THR A 202 -2.91 -16.73 -10.31
N PRO A 203 -2.95 -17.58 -9.27
CA PRO A 203 -2.25 -18.87 -9.29
C PRO A 203 -2.59 -19.72 -10.51
N ALA A 204 -3.86 -19.81 -10.88
CA ALA A 204 -4.29 -20.56 -12.05
C ALA A 204 -3.70 -19.99 -13.37
N ALA A 205 -3.73 -18.65 -13.54
CA ALA A 205 -3.13 -18.00 -14.68
C ALA A 205 -1.59 -18.14 -14.71
N TYR A 206 -0.96 -18.19 -13.53
CA TYR A 206 0.48 -18.40 -13.41
C TYR A 206 0.89 -19.79 -13.90
N VAL A 207 0.22 -20.84 -13.39
CA VAL A 207 0.50 -22.24 -13.76
C VAL A 207 0.20 -22.52 -15.24
N ALA A 208 -0.84 -21.90 -15.79
CA ALA A 208 -1.20 -22.05 -17.19
C ALA A 208 -0.19 -21.41 -18.18
N ASN A 209 0.70 -20.55 -17.72
CA ASN A 209 1.64 -19.82 -18.56
C ASN A 209 3.00 -20.53 -18.63
N ALA A 210 3.32 -21.11 -19.77
CA ALA A 210 4.58 -21.85 -19.99
C ALA A 210 5.84 -20.97 -19.82
N ALA A 211 5.75 -19.65 -20.05
CA ALA A 211 6.86 -18.73 -19.85
C ALA A 211 7.24 -18.63 -18.37
N TYR A 212 6.27 -18.54 -17.47
CA TYR A 212 6.53 -18.54 -16.03
C TYR A 212 7.15 -19.85 -15.55
N ALA A 213 6.67 -20.99 -16.08
CA ALA A 213 7.26 -22.29 -15.76
C ALA A 213 8.72 -22.41 -16.25
N ALA A 214 9.07 -21.82 -17.39
CA ALA A 214 10.44 -21.76 -17.89
C ALA A 214 11.34 -20.90 -17.00
N GLU A 215 10.85 -19.72 -16.61
CA GLU A 215 11.54 -18.83 -15.67
C GLU A 215 11.77 -19.50 -14.31
N ASP A 216 10.80 -20.25 -13.79
CA ASP A 216 10.90 -20.97 -12.52
C ASP A 216 11.97 -22.06 -12.57
N ARG A 217 12.05 -22.80 -13.68
CA ARG A 217 13.13 -23.77 -13.90
C ARG A 217 14.50 -23.10 -13.94
N GLN A 218 14.63 -22.01 -14.68
CA GLN A 218 15.87 -21.22 -14.74
C GLN A 218 16.27 -20.66 -13.37
N ALA A 219 15.27 -20.26 -12.59
CA ALA A 219 15.46 -19.78 -11.23
C ALA A 219 15.68 -20.89 -10.20
N GLN A 220 15.69 -22.16 -10.60
CA GLN A 220 15.80 -23.35 -9.75
C GLN A 220 14.70 -23.49 -8.69
N ILE A 221 13.49 -23.05 -9.01
CA ILE A 221 12.28 -23.16 -8.18
C ILE A 221 11.10 -23.68 -9.00
N PRO A 222 11.19 -24.87 -9.64
CA PRO A 222 10.18 -25.37 -10.57
C PRO A 222 8.78 -25.53 -9.95
N HIS A 223 8.67 -25.73 -8.62
CA HIS A 223 7.42 -25.86 -7.88
C HIS A 223 6.86 -24.53 -7.35
N PHE A 224 7.36 -23.38 -7.86
CA PHE A 224 6.87 -22.08 -7.37
C PHE A 224 5.37 -21.90 -7.61
N GLY A 225 4.85 -22.31 -8.77
CA GLY A 225 3.42 -22.25 -9.08
C GLY A 225 2.56 -23.00 -8.07
N ASP A 226 3.02 -24.21 -7.65
CA ASP A 226 2.34 -25.04 -6.65
C ASP A 226 2.36 -24.36 -5.28
N VAL A 227 3.50 -23.79 -4.88
CA VAL A 227 3.65 -23.02 -3.62
C VAL A 227 2.73 -21.80 -3.63
N TYR A 228 2.64 -21.09 -4.75
CA TYR A 228 1.77 -19.92 -4.89
C TYR A 228 0.29 -20.30 -4.77
N ALA A 229 -0.12 -21.39 -5.43
CA ALA A 229 -1.49 -21.90 -5.35
C ALA A 229 -1.85 -22.31 -3.91
N GLU A 230 -0.96 -23.05 -3.25
CA GLU A 230 -1.17 -23.50 -1.88
C GLU A 230 -1.17 -22.33 -0.89
N TYR A 231 -0.32 -21.32 -1.07
CA TYR A 231 -0.31 -20.10 -0.28
C TYR A 231 -1.66 -19.37 -0.34
N CYS A 232 -2.18 -19.12 -1.54
CA CYS A 232 -3.47 -18.46 -1.72
C CYS A 232 -4.63 -19.30 -1.16
N ARG A 233 -4.60 -20.63 -1.33
CA ARG A 233 -5.59 -21.54 -0.79
C ARG A 233 -5.64 -21.46 0.74
N ARG A 234 -4.48 -21.47 1.41
CA ARG A 234 -4.39 -21.37 2.88
C ARG A 234 -4.79 -19.98 3.39
N CYS A 235 -4.36 -18.93 2.73
CA CYS A 235 -4.83 -17.59 3.07
C CYS A 235 -6.36 -17.54 3.07
N LYS A 236 -7.01 -18.12 2.05
CA LYS A 236 -8.46 -18.16 1.96
C LYS A 236 -9.09 -19.02 3.06
N GLN A 237 -8.53 -20.19 3.36
CA GLN A 237 -9.01 -21.06 4.45
C GLN A 237 -8.88 -20.36 5.81
N ASN A 238 -7.78 -19.67 6.06
CA ASN A 238 -7.51 -18.94 7.29
C ASN A 238 -8.33 -17.63 7.40
N GLY A 239 -9.19 -17.33 6.42
CA GLY A 239 -9.90 -16.05 6.36
C GLY A 239 -8.92 -14.88 6.41
N ALA A 240 -7.80 -14.96 5.68
CA ALA A 240 -6.73 -13.99 5.71
C ALA A 240 -6.36 -13.48 4.30
N MET A 241 -5.89 -12.25 4.22
CA MET A 241 -5.34 -11.61 3.03
C MET A 241 -3.99 -10.98 3.39
N ASP A 242 -3.00 -11.07 2.51
CA ASP A 242 -1.81 -10.21 2.62
C ASP A 242 -2.07 -8.82 2.01
N PHE A 243 -1.10 -7.92 2.08
CA PHE A 243 -1.25 -6.57 1.53
C PHE A 243 -1.51 -6.56 0.01
N ASP A 244 -0.90 -7.46 -0.74
CA ASP A 244 -1.07 -7.53 -2.18
C ASP A 244 -2.44 -8.12 -2.55
N ASP A 245 -2.99 -9.01 -1.70
CA ASP A 245 -4.35 -9.52 -1.84
C ASP A 245 -5.40 -8.41 -1.76
N LEU A 246 -5.18 -7.37 -0.96
CA LEU A 246 -6.13 -6.26 -0.88
C LEU A 246 -6.36 -5.60 -2.25
N LEU A 247 -5.32 -5.48 -3.07
CA LEU A 247 -5.43 -4.94 -4.42
C LEU A 247 -5.93 -5.98 -5.42
N LEU A 248 -5.44 -7.22 -5.34
CA LEU A 248 -5.86 -8.31 -6.21
C LEU A 248 -7.35 -8.62 -6.02
N GLN A 249 -7.80 -8.80 -4.77
CA GLN A 249 -9.19 -9.11 -4.46
C GLN A 249 -10.13 -7.94 -4.78
N THR A 250 -9.68 -6.69 -4.66
CA THR A 250 -10.44 -5.53 -5.14
C THR A 250 -10.64 -5.59 -6.66
N ASN A 251 -9.60 -5.94 -7.42
CA ASN A 251 -9.73 -6.12 -8.86
C ASN A 251 -10.68 -7.25 -9.23
N ILE A 252 -10.64 -8.37 -8.49
CA ILE A 252 -11.54 -9.50 -8.66
C ILE A 252 -12.98 -9.07 -8.34
N LEU A 253 -13.21 -8.40 -7.21
CA LEU A 253 -14.53 -7.89 -6.81
C LEU A 253 -15.14 -6.98 -7.89
N LEU A 254 -14.36 -6.00 -8.36
CA LEU A 254 -14.83 -5.05 -9.38
C LEU A 254 -14.98 -5.68 -10.77
N ARG A 255 -14.33 -6.81 -11.05
CA ARG A 255 -14.51 -7.58 -12.30
C ARG A 255 -15.75 -8.45 -12.26
N ASP A 256 -15.93 -9.18 -11.16
CA ASP A 256 -16.89 -10.28 -11.06
C ASP A 256 -18.25 -9.84 -10.47
N CYS A 257 -18.33 -8.64 -9.88
CA CYS A 257 -19.55 -8.07 -9.30
C CYS A 257 -19.89 -6.71 -9.96
N PRO A 258 -20.54 -6.70 -11.14
CA PRO A 258 -20.86 -5.46 -11.88
C PRO A 258 -21.76 -4.49 -11.09
N ASP A 259 -22.63 -4.99 -10.22
CA ASP A 259 -23.48 -4.21 -9.34
C ASP A 259 -22.65 -3.42 -8.30
N VAL A 260 -21.61 -4.05 -7.74
CA VAL A 260 -20.66 -3.41 -6.82
C VAL A 260 -19.84 -2.35 -7.57
N LEU A 261 -19.34 -2.67 -8.77
CA LEU A 261 -18.62 -1.72 -9.60
C LEU A 261 -19.49 -0.49 -9.91
N ALA A 262 -20.72 -0.70 -10.37
CA ALA A 262 -21.64 0.40 -10.70
C ALA A 262 -21.92 1.29 -9.49
N ARG A 263 -22.15 0.71 -8.31
CA ARG A 263 -22.34 1.46 -7.06
C ARG A 263 -21.15 2.37 -6.74
N TYR A 264 -19.93 1.88 -6.86
CA TYR A 264 -18.73 2.70 -6.58
C TYR A 264 -18.41 3.68 -7.70
N GLN A 265 -18.76 3.41 -8.96
CA GLN A 265 -18.69 4.37 -10.04
C GLN A 265 -19.67 5.53 -9.84
N ASP A 266 -20.88 5.27 -9.35
CA ASP A 266 -21.86 6.31 -9.04
C ASP A 266 -21.45 7.13 -7.81
N LEU A 267 -20.84 6.49 -6.82
CA LEU A 267 -20.36 7.15 -5.62
C LEU A 267 -19.12 8.00 -5.90
N PHE A 268 -18.11 7.46 -6.56
CA PHE A 268 -16.82 8.12 -6.78
C PHE A 268 -16.79 8.82 -8.14
N GLN A 269 -17.47 9.95 -8.24
CA GLN A 269 -17.53 10.71 -9.49
C GLN A 269 -16.23 11.45 -9.82
N TYR A 270 -15.41 11.74 -8.80
CA TYR A 270 -14.13 12.43 -8.93
C TYR A 270 -13.03 11.61 -8.24
N ILE A 271 -12.03 11.23 -9.01
CA ILE A 271 -10.91 10.41 -8.52
C ILE A 271 -9.63 11.22 -8.62
N LEU A 272 -8.96 11.43 -7.49
CA LEU A 272 -7.71 12.15 -7.41
C LEU A 272 -6.63 11.24 -6.87
N VAL A 273 -5.47 11.20 -7.54
CA VAL A 273 -4.36 10.32 -7.17
C VAL A 273 -3.07 11.11 -7.08
N ASP A 274 -2.44 11.08 -5.90
CA ASP A 274 -1.11 11.66 -5.67
C ASP A 274 -0.02 10.61 -5.93
N GLU A 275 1.19 11.06 -6.26
CA GLU A 275 2.37 10.24 -6.55
C GLU A 275 2.09 9.12 -7.58
N TYR A 276 1.38 9.47 -8.65
CA TYR A 276 0.88 8.48 -9.64
C TYR A 276 1.99 7.68 -10.33
N GLN A 277 3.20 8.21 -10.44
CA GLN A 277 4.38 7.51 -10.97
C GLN A 277 4.78 6.26 -10.17
N ASP A 278 4.35 6.16 -8.91
CA ASP A 278 4.68 5.04 -8.04
C ASP A 278 3.57 3.96 -8.00
N THR A 279 2.52 4.12 -8.81
CA THR A 279 1.45 3.13 -8.89
C THR A 279 1.88 1.86 -9.62
N ASN A 280 1.44 0.70 -9.09
CA ASN A 280 1.58 -0.59 -9.75
C ASN A 280 0.40 -0.88 -10.70
N TYR A 281 0.50 -1.98 -11.45
CA TYR A 281 -0.53 -2.34 -12.43
C TYR A 281 -1.90 -2.62 -11.79
N ALA A 282 -1.94 -3.27 -10.62
CA ALA A 282 -3.19 -3.54 -9.92
C ALA A 282 -3.92 -2.24 -9.50
N GLN A 283 -3.18 -1.24 -9.00
CA GLN A 283 -3.71 0.07 -8.64
C GLN A 283 -4.23 0.83 -9.87
N TYR A 284 -3.46 0.81 -10.95
CA TYR A 284 -3.85 1.41 -12.22
C TYR A 284 -5.17 0.84 -12.75
N VAL A 285 -5.34 -0.48 -12.75
CA VAL A 285 -6.57 -1.13 -13.24
C VAL A 285 -7.78 -0.77 -12.37
N ILE A 286 -7.62 -0.68 -11.04
CA ILE A 286 -8.69 -0.25 -10.14
C ILE A 286 -9.15 1.18 -10.47
N ILE A 287 -8.19 2.13 -10.59
CA ILE A 287 -8.51 3.53 -10.93
C ILE A 287 -9.27 3.58 -12.26
N ARG A 288 -8.74 2.89 -13.28
CA ARG A 288 -9.33 2.87 -14.62
C ARG A 288 -10.77 2.35 -14.60
N ARG A 289 -11.03 1.23 -13.90
CA ARG A 289 -12.39 0.65 -13.79
C ARG A 289 -13.37 1.59 -13.09
N LEU A 290 -12.97 2.20 -11.98
CA LEU A 290 -13.81 3.14 -11.26
C LEU A 290 -14.11 4.40 -12.08
N ALA A 291 -13.15 4.86 -12.88
CA ALA A 291 -13.26 6.07 -13.69
C ALA A 291 -14.07 5.89 -14.98
N LEU A 292 -14.34 4.66 -15.44
CA LEU A 292 -14.94 4.39 -16.76
C LEU A 292 -16.24 5.16 -17.04
N ARG A 293 -17.04 5.43 -16.00
CA ARG A 293 -18.34 6.07 -16.15
C ARG A 293 -18.27 7.60 -16.31
N HIS A 294 -17.36 8.24 -15.60
CA HIS A 294 -17.30 9.70 -15.50
C HIS A 294 -16.03 10.31 -16.10
N SER A 295 -14.97 9.53 -16.24
CA SER A 295 -13.64 9.96 -16.71
C SER A 295 -13.05 11.16 -15.97
N ARG A 296 -13.59 11.53 -14.78
CA ARG A 296 -13.12 12.66 -13.98
C ARG A 296 -11.98 12.23 -13.07
N VAL A 297 -10.84 11.99 -13.68
CA VAL A 297 -9.61 11.54 -13.01
C VAL A 297 -8.58 12.64 -13.03
N CYS A 298 -8.03 12.98 -11.89
CA CYS A 298 -6.89 13.85 -11.76
C CYS A 298 -5.71 13.07 -11.17
N VAL A 299 -4.65 12.92 -11.92
CA VAL A 299 -3.42 12.31 -11.43
C VAL A 299 -2.32 13.35 -11.32
N VAL A 300 -1.60 13.30 -10.21
CA VAL A 300 -0.45 14.18 -9.93
C VAL A 300 0.77 13.31 -9.73
N GLY A 301 1.86 13.67 -10.38
CA GLY A 301 3.10 12.91 -10.24
C GLY A 301 4.32 13.59 -10.82
N ASP A 302 5.45 12.95 -10.58
CA ASP A 302 6.74 13.33 -11.09
C ASP A 302 7.47 12.08 -11.61
N ASP A 303 7.51 11.93 -12.91
CA ASP A 303 8.21 10.82 -13.58
C ASP A 303 9.68 10.71 -13.17
N ALA A 304 10.33 11.84 -12.84
CA ALA A 304 11.70 11.89 -12.36
C ALA A 304 11.86 11.30 -10.93
N GLN A 305 10.78 11.19 -10.16
CA GLN A 305 10.75 10.64 -8.81
C GLN A 305 10.25 9.19 -8.74
N SER A 306 10.10 8.49 -9.86
CA SER A 306 9.68 7.08 -9.89
C SER A 306 10.81 6.17 -9.41
N ILE A 307 10.85 5.89 -8.10
CA ILE A 307 11.92 5.11 -7.44
C ILE A 307 11.43 3.81 -6.81
N TYR A 308 10.16 3.44 -7.01
CA TYR A 308 9.54 2.22 -6.43
C TYR A 308 9.33 1.09 -7.43
N SER A 309 10.09 1.05 -8.54
CA SER A 309 10.03 -0.05 -9.53
C SER A 309 10.30 -1.43 -8.91
N PHE A 310 11.18 -1.50 -7.89
CA PHE A 310 11.46 -2.71 -7.13
C PHE A 310 10.26 -3.23 -6.30
N ARG A 311 9.22 -2.40 -6.12
CA ARG A 311 7.92 -2.75 -5.50
C ARG A 311 6.80 -2.92 -6.52
N GLY A 312 7.14 -3.02 -7.80
CA GLY A 312 6.18 -3.21 -8.88
C GLY A 312 5.57 -1.92 -9.45
N ALA A 313 6.05 -0.74 -9.03
CA ALA A 313 5.63 0.52 -9.65
C ALA A 313 6.00 0.54 -11.13
N LYS A 314 5.08 1.07 -11.95
CA LYS A 314 5.23 1.17 -13.41
C LYS A 314 5.15 2.63 -13.84
N ILE A 315 6.29 3.18 -14.25
CA ILE A 315 6.37 4.54 -14.78
C ILE A 315 5.49 4.72 -16.03
N GLU A 316 5.26 3.64 -16.76
CA GLU A 316 4.39 3.63 -17.94
C GLU A 316 2.98 4.12 -17.62
N ASN A 317 2.49 3.91 -16.40
CA ASN A 317 1.16 4.37 -15.98
C ASN A 317 1.00 5.89 -16.12
N ILE A 318 2.02 6.68 -15.76
CA ILE A 318 1.97 8.13 -15.90
C ILE A 318 2.32 8.56 -17.33
N LEU A 319 3.26 7.89 -17.98
CA LEU A 319 3.70 8.23 -19.35
C LEU A 319 2.60 7.98 -20.38
N SER A 320 1.78 6.93 -20.20
CA SER A 320 0.70 6.54 -21.11
C SER A 320 -0.68 7.07 -20.71
N PHE A 321 -0.79 7.92 -19.70
CA PHE A 321 -2.08 8.44 -19.22
C PHE A 321 -2.96 9.05 -20.32
N ARG A 322 -2.37 9.76 -21.28
CA ARG A 322 -3.09 10.34 -22.41
C ARG A 322 -3.62 9.30 -23.41
N ASN A 323 -3.06 8.10 -23.43
CA ASN A 323 -3.58 7.01 -24.27
C ASN A 323 -4.90 6.48 -23.69
N ASP A 324 -5.01 6.44 -22.36
CA ASP A 324 -6.25 6.04 -21.66
C ASP A 324 -7.32 7.16 -21.65
N TYR A 325 -6.85 8.42 -21.60
CA TYR A 325 -7.70 9.62 -21.54
C TYR A 325 -7.25 10.63 -22.61
N PRO A 326 -7.68 10.47 -23.90
CA PRO A 326 -7.25 11.34 -25.00
C PRO A 326 -7.57 12.82 -24.76
N ASP A 327 -8.70 13.11 -24.10
CA ASP A 327 -9.15 14.47 -23.80
C ASP A 327 -8.48 15.05 -22.52
N ALA A 328 -7.50 14.35 -21.96
CA ALA A 328 -6.83 14.77 -20.74
C ALA A 328 -6.07 16.09 -20.94
N LYS A 329 -6.32 17.05 -20.05
CA LYS A 329 -5.52 18.27 -19.97
C LYS A 329 -4.25 18.02 -19.17
N VAL A 330 -3.13 18.51 -19.70
CA VAL A 330 -1.82 18.37 -19.07
C VAL A 330 -1.40 19.71 -18.48
N PHE A 331 -1.07 19.72 -17.22
CA PHE A 331 -0.57 20.89 -16.49
C PHE A 331 0.86 20.61 -16.04
N LYS A 332 1.80 21.52 -16.33
CA LYS A 332 3.20 21.43 -15.89
C LYS A 332 3.43 22.41 -14.74
N LEU A 333 3.84 21.89 -13.58
CA LEU A 333 4.22 22.68 -12.41
C LEU A 333 5.76 22.70 -12.33
N GLU A 334 6.36 23.73 -12.88
CA GLU A 334 7.82 23.84 -13.05
C GLU A 334 8.47 24.75 -12.00
N GLN A 335 7.71 25.67 -11.38
CA GLN A 335 8.24 26.55 -10.35
C GLN A 335 8.46 25.79 -9.03
N ASN A 336 9.71 25.73 -8.59
CA ASN A 336 10.10 25.14 -7.31
C ASN A 336 10.05 26.21 -6.21
N TYR A 337 9.35 25.91 -5.12
CA TYR A 337 9.20 26.77 -3.93
C TYR A 337 9.99 26.27 -2.71
N ARG A 338 10.69 25.15 -2.85
CA ARG A 338 11.39 24.47 -1.76
C ARG A 338 12.86 24.81 -1.69
N SER A 339 13.51 24.85 -2.84
CA SER A 339 14.97 24.83 -2.95
C SER A 339 15.51 26.08 -3.63
N THR A 340 16.77 26.42 -3.35
CA THR A 340 17.50 27.47 -4.05
C THR A 340 17.77 27.07 -5.51
N GLN A 341 18.06 28.05 -6.37
CA GLN A 341 18.28 27.80 -7.80
C GLN A 341 19.47 26.85 -8.05
N THR A 342 20.54 26.95 -7.26
CA THR A 342 21.70 26.04 -7.36
C THR A 342 21.33 24.56 -7.20
N ILE A 343 20.44 24.25 -6.26
CA ILE A 343 19.94 22.87 -6.04
C ILE A 343 19.06 22.43 -7.21
N VAL A 344 18.20 23.32 -7.69
CA VAL A 344 17.29 23.04 -8.81
C VAL A 344 18.07 22.79 -10.10
N ASP A 345 19.12 23.60 -10.38
CA ASP A 345 19.97 23.43 -11.55
C ASP A 345 20.73 22.10 -11.52
N ALA A 346 21.28 21.73 -10.37
CA ALA A 346 21.94 20.44 -10.20
C ALA A 346 20.96 19.27 -10.40
N ALA A 347 19.73 19.36 -9.87
CA ALA A 347 18.71 18.35 -10.06
C ALA A 347 18.27 18.23 -11.54
N ASN A 348 18.08 19.35 -12.23
CA ASN A 348 17.80 19.36 -13.67
C ASN A 348 18.92 18.67 -14.46
N SER A 349 20.18 19.01 -14.17
CA SER A 349 21.35 18.42 -14.84
C SER A 349 21.39 16.90 -14.65
N VAL A 350 21.11 16.39 -13.45
CA VAL A 350 21.07 14.94 -13.20
C VAL A 350 19.95 14.27 -13.98
N ILE A 351 18.74 14.87 -13.99
CA ILE A 351 17.59 14.24 -14.62
C ILE A 351 17.61 14.33 -16.15
N GLU A 352 18.38 15.24 -16.73
CA GLU A 352 18.60 15.34 -18.17
C GLU A 352 19.18 14.07 -18.80
N HIS A 353 19.88 13.25 -18.03
CA HIS A 353 20.41 11.96 -18.47
C HIS A 353 19.34 10.86 -18.61
N ASN A 354 18.12 11.07 -18.13
CA ASN A 354 17.02 10.11 -18.28
C ASN A 354 16.40 10.22 -19.68
N ALA A 355 16.55 9.17 -20.50
CA ALA A 355 16.02 9.14 -21.86
C ALA A 355 14.48 9.09 -21.93
N ARG A 356 13.84 8.44 -20.94
CA ARG A 356 12.38 8.34 -20.86
C ARG A 356 11.86 9.28 -19.78
N ARG A 357 11.50 10.48 -20.18
CA ARG A 357 10.93 11.48 -19.26
C ARG A 357 9.89 12.33 -19.95
N MET A 358 8.99 12.90 -19.15
CA MET A 358 8.13 13.99 -19.60
C MET A 358 8.94 15.29 -19.59
N GLU A 359 8.89 16.03 -20.68
CA GLU A 359 9.63 17.29 -20.81
C GLU A 359 9.12 18.33 -19.82
N LYS A 360 9.96 18.68 -18.86
CA LYS A 360 9.80 19.78 -17.90
C LYS A 360 11.15 20.30 -17.47
N ARG A 361 11.21 21.58 -17.12
CA ARG A 361 12.39 22.21 -16.56
C ARG A 361 12.04 23.00 -15.31
N CYS A 362 12.46 22.50 -14.17
CA CYS A 362 12.22 23.18 -12.91
C CYS A 362 13.07 24.44 -12.79
N PHE A 363 12.49 25.49 -12.18
CA PHE A 363 13.20 26.73 -11.86
C PHE A 363 12.76 27.25 -10.49
N SER A 364 13.64 28.00 -9.83
CA SER A 364 13.34 28.69 -8.57
C SER A 364 13.38 30.21 -8.78
N GLN A 365 12.45 30.92 -8.17
CA GLN A 365 12.50 32.39 -8.08
C GLN A 365 13.14 32.87 -6.77
N GLY A 366 13.54 31.93 -5.91
CA GLY A 366 14.24 32.21 -4.67
C GLY A 366 15.71 32.57 -4.88
N ALA A 367 16.44 32.72 -3.77
CA ALA A 367 17.86 33.02 -3.79
C ALA A 367 18.64 31.96 -4.60
N LYS A 368 19.79 32.38 -5.22
CA LYS A 368 20.68 31.45 -5.91
C LYS A 368 21.18 30.35 -4.98
N GLY A 369 21.43 30.69 -3.72
CA GLY A 369 21.90 29.76 -2.68
C GLY A 369 23.40 29.47 -2.78
N GLU A 370 23.90 28.72 -1.83
CA GLU A 370 25.28 28.28 -1.74
C GLU A 370 25.60 27.18 -2.75
N ARG A 371 26.88 26.97 -3.01
CA ARG A 371 27.35 25.86 -3.83
C ARG A 371 27.19 24.54 -3.10
N ILE A 372 26.83 23.46 -3.82
CA ILE A 372 26.82 22.11 -3.29
C ILE A 372 28.24 21.69 -2.94
N ARG A 373 28.42 21.21 -1.71
CA ARG A 373 29.72 20.71 -1.23
C ARG A 373 29.76 19.20 -1.41
N ILE A 374 30.83 18.68 -1.96
CA ILE A 374 31.12 17.25 -2.07
C ILE A 374 32.22 16.93 -1.07
N ILE A 375 32.00 15.97 -0.19
CA ILE A 375 32.96 15.53 0.83
C ILE A 375 33.31 14.07 0.51
N HIS A 376 34.58 13.78 0.33
CA HIS A 376 35.11 12.44 0.16
C HIS A 376 35.74 11.98 1.46
N SER A 377 35.35 10.78 1.90
CA SER A 377 35.87 10.16 3.11
C SER A 377 36.34 8.74 2.78
N TYR A 378 37.34 8.24 3.50
CA TYR A 378 37.89 6.90 3.30
C TYR A 378 37.13 5.83 4.07
N THR A 379 36.46 6.23 5.14
CA THR A 379 35.69 5.32 6.01
C THR A 379 34.31 5.89 6.34
N ASP A 380 33.38 5.02 6.69
CA ASP A 380 32.05 5.38 7.18
C ASP A 380 32.08 6.25 8.46
N ARG A 381 33.12 6.05 9.30
CA ARG A 381 33.35 6.84 10.51
C ARG A 381 33.80 8.26 10.19
N GLU A 382 34.73 8.41 9.26
CA GLU A 382 35.18 9.73 8.80
C GLU A 382 34.04 10.49 8.11
N GLU A 383 33.24 9.80 7.28
CA GLU A 383 32.04 10.37 6.67
C GLU A 383 31.08 10.89 7.74
N ALA A 384 30.74 10.06 8.74
CA ALA A 384 29.83 10.42 9.80
C ALA A 384 30.36 11.57 10.67
N ASP A 385 31.67 11.59 10.97
CA ASP A 385 32.33 12.66 11.71
C ASP A 385 32.36 13.98 10.94
N ALA A 386 32.62 13.94 9.63
CA ALA A 386 32.59 15.11 8.74
C ALA A 386 31.16 15.69 8.66
N ILE A 387 30.13 14.84 8.49
CA ILE A 387 28.72 15.26 8.45
C ILE A 387 28.33 15.91 9.79
N ALA A 388 28.61 15.27 10.92
CA ALA A 388 28.25 15.80 12.23
C ALA A 388 28.96 17.13 12.54
N THR A 389 30.19 17.31 12.08
CA THR A 389 30.94 18.58 12.22
C THR A 389 30.31 19.66 11.33
N ALA A 390 30.09 19.37 10.05
CA ALA A 390 29.48 20.32 9.11
C ALA A 390 28.09 20.78 9.56
N LEU A 391 27.29 19.85 10.09
CA LEU A 391 25.96 20.13 10.63
C LEU A 391 26.03 21.09 11.82
N ARG A 392 26.88 20.77 12.79
CA ARG A 392 27.08 21.61 13.98
C ARG A 392 27.54 23.04 13.62
N ASP A 393 28.51 23.13 12.73
CA ASP A 393 29.11 24.41 12.34
C ASP A 393 28.09 25.25 11.56
N ARG A 394 27.29 24.62 10.69
CA ARG A 394 26.21 25.27 9.93
C ARG A 394 25.13 25.84 10.86
N LEU A 395 24.58 25.01 11.74
CA LEU A 395 23.50 25.44 12.64
C LEU A 395 23.95 26.53 13.64
N ARG A 396 25.22 26.49 14.06
CA ARG A 396 25.82 27.58 14.87
C ARG A 396 25.93 28.89 14.08
N SER A 397 26.24 28.82 12.80
CA SER A 397 26.40 30.02 11.95
C SER A 397 25.06 30.64 11.54
N THR A 398 24.01 29.85 11.39
CA THR A 398 22.68 30.31 10.98
C THR A 398 21.75 30.60 12.15
N GLY A 399 22.01 30.01 13.32
CA GLY A 399 21.11 30.10 14.47
C GLY A 399 19.85 29.23 14.33
N ASP A 400 19.80 28.35 13.32
CA ASP A 400 18.66 27.44 13.08
C ASP A 400 18.60 26.33 14.16
N GLY A 401 17.40 25.76 14.36
CA GLY A 401 17.22 24.59 15.20
C GLY A 401 17.72 23.29 14.57
N TRP A 402 17.99 22.28 15.39
CA TRP A 402 18.40 20.94 14.89
C TRP A 402 17.34 20.27 14.02
N GLU A 403 16.07 20.60 14.19
CA GLU A 403 14.93 20.11 13.43
C GLU A 403 14.90 20.56 11.96
N GLU A 404 15.66 21.61 11.62
CA GLU A 404 15.76 22.13 10.25
C GLU A 404 16.74 21.33 9.37
N ALA A 405 17.46 20.36 9.97
CA ALA A 405 18.44 19.57 9.27
C ALA A 405 17.99 18.11 9.09
N ALA A 406 18.33 17.53 7.94
CA ALA A 406 18.08 16.12 7.67
C ALA A 406 19.31 15.44 7.05
N ILE A 407 19.61 14.23 7.50
CA ILE A 407 20.65 13.37 6.94
C ILE A 407 19.95 12.22 6.19
N LEU A 408 20.21 12.09 4.90
CA LEU A 408 19.67 11.03 4.05
C LEU A 408 20.77 10.02 3.72
N TYR A 409 20.46 8.73 3.86
CA TYR A 409 21.36 7.63 3.57
C TYR A 409 20.70 6.53 2.76
N ARG A 410 21.48 5.71 2.06
CA ARG A 410 20.96 4.68 1.13
C ARG A 410 20.54 3.41 1.84
N THR A 411 21.25 2.98 2.88
CA THR A 411 21.02 1.73 3.60
C THR A 411 20.96 1.95 5.10
N ASN A 412 20.18 1.14 5.80
CA ASN A 412 20.01 1.25 7.25
C ASN A 412 21.33 1.07 8.03
N ASN A 413 22.30 0.31 7.50
CA ASN A 413 23.58 0.09 8.17
C ASN A 413 24.38 1.38 8.31
N GLN A 414 24.22 2.36 7.39
CA GLN A 414 24.90 3.65 7.47
C GLN A 414 24.45 4.49 8.67
N SER A 415 23.24 4.27 9.19
CA SER A 415 22.75 5.01 10.35
C SER A 415 23.61 4.81 11.59
N GLN A 416 24.23 3.65 11.76
CA GLN A 416 24.96 3.28 12.97
C GLN A 416 26.21 4.15 13.20
N ALA A 417 26.97 4.42 12.14
CA ALA A 417 28.11 5.32 12.19
C ALA A 417 27.66 6.77 12.47
N LEU A 418 26.59 7.22 11.78
CA LEU A 418 26.01 8.56 11.96
C LEU A 418 25.49 8.77 13.39
N GLU A 419 24.74 7.80 13.95
CA GLU A 419 24.26 7.84 15.33
C GLU A 419 25.40 7.98 16.34
N THR A 420 26.46 7.20 16.14
CA THR A 420 27.66 7.26 17.00
C THR A 420 28.32 8.62 16.95
N ALA A 421 28.46 9.19 15.76
CA ALA A 421 29.09 10.51 15.56
C ALA A 421 28.25 11.66 16.15
N LEU A 422 26.92 11.62 15.95
CA LEU A 422 25.98 12.61 16.49
C LEU A 422 25.91 12.55 18.02
N ARG A 423 25.81 11.34 18.59
CA ARG A 423 25.79 11.13 20.04
C ARG A 423 27.07 11.61 20.71
N ARG A 424 28.25 11.30 20.13
CA ARG A 424 29.55 11.74 20.64
C ARG A 424 29.65 13.26 20.70
N ARG A 425 28.94 13.98 19.82
CA ARG A 425 28.95 15.45 19.80
C ARG A 425 27.75 16.09 20.52
N GLY A 426 26.91 15.30 21.19
CA GLY A 426 25.72 15.79 21.90
C GLY A 426 24.67 16.38 20.98
N ILE A 427 24.63 15.99 19.67
CA ILE A 427 23.65 16.47 18.71
C ILE A 427 22.39 15.62 18.86
N PRO A 428 21.22 16.21 19.17
CA PRO A 428 19.97 15.49 19.21
C PRO A 428 19.56 15.03 17.81
N TYR A 429 19.07 13.80 17.70
CA TYR A 429 18.62 13.24 16.42
C TYR A 429 17.42 12.32 16.59
N ARG A 430 16.69 12.14 15.51
CA ARG A 430 15.59 11.16 15.41
C ARG A 430 15.75 10.33 14.14
N ILE A 431 15.69 9.00 14.29
CA ILE A 431 15.72 8.09 13.15
C ILE A 431 14.28 7.84 12.70
N TYR A 432 14.04 8.08 11.40
CA TYR A 432 12.79 7.72 10.75
C TYR A 432 12.98 6.36 10.10
N LYS A 433 12.14 5.38 10.43
CA LYS A 433 12.21 3.96 10.04
C LYS A 433 13.03 3.04 10.97
N GLY A 434 13.03 3.30 12.26
CA GLY A 434 13.32 2.25 13.24
C GLY A 434 12.24 1.15 13.22
N SER A 435 12.46 0.04 13.93
CA SER A 435 11.43 -0.97 14.18
C SER A 435 10.19 -0.31 14.78
N SER A 436 9.02 -0.60 14.22
CA SER A 436 7.76 -0.11 14.75
C SER A 436 7.50 -0.71 16.13
N PHE A 437 6.79 0.02 17.01
CA PHE A 437 6.25 -0.54 18.24
C PHE A 437 5.51 -1.87 18.02
N TYR A 438 4.78 -1.96 16.91
CA TYR A 438 4.05 -3.17 16.50
C TYR A 438 4.96 -4.32 16.02
N ASP A 439 6.26 -4.09 15.81
CA ASP A 439 7.23 -5.14 15.46
C ASP A 439 7.80 -5.87 16.67
N HIS A 440 7.62 -5.32 17.87
CA HIS A 440 8.03 -5.99 19.10
C HIS A 440 7.29 -7.31 19.28
N LYS A 441 8.03 -8.33 19.75
CA LYS A 441 7.50 -9.69 19.89
C LYS A 441 6.26 -9.72 20.78
N GLU A 442 6.33 -9.04 21.92
CA GLU A 442 5.28 -9.00 22.94
C GLU A 442 3.98 -8.39 22.38
N ILE A 443 4.11 -7.32 21.60
CA ILE A 443 2.98 -6.66 20.96
C ILE A 443 2.35 -7.56 19.89
N LYS A 444 3.18 -8.22 19.09
CA LYS A 444 2.69 -9.21 18.09
C LYS A 444 2.00 -10.39 18.75
N ASP A 445 2.49 -10.85 19.91
CA ASP A 445 1.86 -11.93 20.66
C ASP A 445 0.48 -11.50 21.21
N MET A 446 0.36 -10.30 21.77
CA MET A 446 -0.93 -9.74 22.21
C MET A 446 -1.90 -9.56 21.02
N LEU A 447 -1.43 -9.01 19.93
CA LEU A 447 -2.24 -8.85 18.72
C LEU A 447 -2.71 -10.19 18.16
N ALA A 448 -1.92 -11.24 18.26
CA ALA A 448 -2.31 -12.57 17.81
C ALA A 448 -3.45 -13.17 18.65
N TYR A 449 -3.50 -12.92 19.97
CA TYR A 449 -4.66 -13.25 20.79
C TYR A 449 -5.93 -12.53 20.30
N ILE A 450 -5.84 -11.23 20.07
CA ILE A 450 -6.97 -10.43 19.59
C ILE A 450 -7.40 -10.90 18.19
N ARG A 451 -6.46 -11.19 17.31
CA ARG A 451 -6.73 -11.71 15.96
C ARG A 451 -7.49 -13.03 16.01
N LEU A 452 -7.07 -13.95 16.87
CA LEU A 452 -7.73 -15.26 17.03
C LEU A 452 -9.16 -15.12 17.57
N VAL A 453 -9.41 -14.18 18.48
CA VAL A 453 -10.76 -13.86 18.98
C VAL A 453 -11.67 -13.28 17.88
N ILE A 454 -11.08 -12.47 16.96
CA ILE A 454 -11.83 -11.84 15.87
C ILE A 454 -12.05 -12.80 14.71
N ASN A 455 -11.02 -13.55 14.35
CA ASN A 455 -11.01 -14.55 13.27
C ASN A 455 -10.48 -15.89 13.79
N PRO A 456 -11.36 -16.79 14.25
CA PRO A 456 -10.96 -18.12 14.75
C PRO A 456 -10.29 -19.00 13.69
N ARG A 457 -10.35 -18.65 12.41
CA ARG A 457 -9.71 -19.37 11.32
C ARG A 457 -8.24 -18.96 11.09
N ASP A 458 -7.73 -17.99 11.86
CA ASP A 458 -6.36 -17.50 11.72
C ASP A 458 -5.36 -18.48 12.34
N ASP A 459 -4.97 -19.50 11.59
CA ASP A 459 -4.01 -20.53 12.02
C ASP A 459 -2.62 -19.97 12.35
N GLU A 460 -2.18 -18.87 11.72
CA GLU A 460 -0.90 -18.24 12.07
C GLU A 460 -0.96 -17.56 13.45
N ALA A 461 -2.08 -16.88 13.76
CA ALA A 461 -2.31 -16.36 15.10
C ALA A 461 -2.41 -17.48 16.13
N PHE A 462 -3.11 -18.58 15.82
CA PHE A 462 -3.20 -19.77 16.66
C PHE A 462 -1.82 -20.35 16.99
N ARG A 463 -0.99 -20.65 15.98
CA ARG A 463 0.37 -21.18 16.15
C ARG A 463 1.22 -20.30 17.05
N ARG A 464 1.06 -18.99 16.91
CA ARG A 464 1.83 -18.02 17.67
C ARG A 464 1.52 -18.03 19.15
N VAL A 465 0.25 -18.23 19.54
CA VAL A 465 -0.21 -18.02 20.94
C VAL A 465 -0.59 -19.29 21.68
N VAL A 466 -0.82 -20.40 21.01
CA VAL A 466 -1.30 -21.64 21.64
C VAL A 466 -0.37 -22.14 22.77
N ASN A 467 0.93 -21.93 22.64
CA ASN A 467 1.94 -22.27 23.67
C ASN A 467 2.65 -21.04 24.25
N TYR A 468 2.07 -19.88 24.17
CA TYR A 468 2.62 -18.66 24.75
C TYR A 468 1.55 -17.90 25.57
N PRO A 469 1.67 -17.81 26.90
CA PRO A 469 2.71 -18.42 27.78
C PRO A 469 2.78 -19.95 27.66
N ALA A 470 3.88 -20.57 28.13
CA ALA A 470 4.12 -22.00 27.97
C ALA A 470 3.01 -22.85 28.63
N ARG A 471 2.39 -23.73 27.81
CA ARG A 471 1.29 -24.64 28.22
C ARG A 471 1.64 -26.11 27.97
N GLY A 472 2.92 -26.39 27.65
CA GLY A 472 3.36 -27.76 27.30
C GLY A 472 2.81 -28.26 25.95
N ILE A 473 2.41 -27.34 25.05
CA ILE A 473 1.94 -27.60 23.69
C ILE A 473 3.11 -27.36 22.74
N GLY A 474 3.94 -28.40 22.55
CA GLY A 474 5.12 -28.32 21.67
C GLY A 474 4.78 -28.45 20.18
N GLU A 475 5.80 -28.32 19.34
CA GLU A 475 5.65 -28.32 17.88
C GLU A 475 5.02 -29.63 17.33
N THR A 476 5.35 -30.77 17.94
CA THR A 476 4.73 -32.07 17.60
C THR A 476 3.21 -32.08 17.86
N THR A 477 2.78 -31.46 18.98
CA THR A 477 1.37 -31.33 19.31
C THR A 477 0.64 -30.40 18.34
N VAL A 478 1.25 -29.27 18.02
CA VAL A 478 0.71 -28.32 17.03
C VAL A 478 0.61 -28.98 15.65
N SER A 479 1.64 -29.74 15.22
CA SER A 479 1.62 -30.47 13.94
C SER A 479 0.50 -31.51 13.89
N ARG A 480 0.18 -32.16 15.02
CA ARG A 480 -0.94 -33.11 15.10
C ARG A 480 -2.30 -32.39 14.98
N ILE A 481 -2.49 -31.29 15.69
CA ILE A 481 -3.71 -30.46 15.55
C ILE A 481 -3.87 -30.01 14.10
N GLU A 482 -2.79 -29.56 13.46
CA GLU A 482 -2.79 -29.18 12.05
C GLU A 482 -3.20 -30.33 11.12
N GLN A 483 -2.69 -31.52 11.36
CA GLN A 483 -3.05 -32.69 10.56
C GLN A 483 -4.55 -33.01 10.71
N MET A 484 -5.11 -32.94 11.93
CA MET A 484 -6.52 -33.14 12.18
C MET A 484 -7.36 -32.06 11.46
N ALA A 485 -6.96 -30.79 11.58
CA ALA A 485 -7.61 -29.67 10.91
C ALA A 485 -7.66 -29.84 9.38
N ARG A 486 -6.59 -30.36 8.80
CA ARG A 486 -6.55 -30.69 7.35
C ARG A 486 -7.47 -31.82 6.95
N THR A 487 -7.53 -32.88 7.78
CA THR A 487 -8.37 -34.03 7.51
C THR A 487 -9.85 -33.65 7.56
N GLU A 488 -10.22 -32.77 8.49
CA GLU A 488 -11.60 -32.29 8.68
C GLU A 488 -11.93 -31.06 7.83
N GLY A 489 -10.96 -30.45 7.17
CA GLY A 489 -11.15 -29.29 6.30
C GLY A 489 -11.51 -27.99 7.05
N CYS A 490 -11.15 -27.88 8.34
CA CYS A 490 -11.43 -26.76 9.21
C CYS A 490 -10.14 -26.13 9.77
N SER A 491 -10.23 -25.10 10.63
CA SER A 491 -9.08 -24.47 11.26
C SER A 491 -8.56 -25.26 12.47
N MET A 492 -7.31 -25.01 12.87
CA MET A 492 -6.75 -25.61 14.09
C MET A 492 -7.54 -25.24 15.34
N TRP A 493 -8.10 -24.04 15.40
CA TRP A 493 -8.97 -23.62 16.47
C TRP A 493 -10.27 -24.42 16.48
N GLU A 494 -10.96 -24.56 15.33
CA GLU A 494 -12.22 -25.28 15.21
C GLU A 494 -12.09 -26.74 15.66
N VAL A 495 -11.00 -27.42 15.27
CA VAL A 495 -10.70 -28.77 15.76
C VAL A 495 -10.54 -28.80 17.27
N LEU A 496 -9.73 -27.91 17.81
CA LEU A 496 -9.45 -27.91 19.25
C LEU A 496 -10.68 -27.56 20.08
N ASP A 497 -11.46 -26.60 19.61
CA ASP A 497 -12.71 -26.15 20.23
C ASP A 497 -13.76 -27.29 20.25
N ALA A 498 -13.88 -28.03 19.15
CA ALA A 498 -14.77 -29.22 19.05
C ALA A 498 -14.32 -30.36 19.94
N LEU A 499 -13.03 -30.68 20.00
CA LEU A 499 -12.49 -31.72 20.87
C LEU A 499 -12.68 -31.41 22.37
N ILE A 500 -12.62 -30.13 22.75
CA ILE A 500 -12.86 -29.71 24.14
C ILE A 500 -14.37 -29.70 24.46
N ALA A 501 -15.23 -29.38 23.51
CA ALA A 501 -16.66 -29.44 23.67
C ALA A 501 -17.20 -30.88 23.81
N SER A 502 -16.53 -31.83 23.15
CA SER A 502 -16.90 -33.25 23.17
C SER A 502 -15.67 -34.13 23.46
N PRO A 503 -15.20 -34.20 24.72
CA PRO A 503 -13.99 -34.97 25.08
C PRO A 503 -14.04 -36.45 24.71
N GLU A 504 -15.26 -37.00 24.57
CA GLU A 504 -15.51 -38.39 24.16
C GLU A 504 -15.04 -38.67 22.72
N ALA A 505 -15.00 -37.64 21.86
CA ALA A 505 -14.48 -37.73 20.50
C ALA A 505 -12.94 -37.92 20.46
N ALA A 506 -12.26 -37.74 21.60
CA ALA A 506 -10.81 -37.96 21.71
C ALA A 506 -10.50 -39.47 21.78
N ALA A 507 -10.46 -40.13 20.62
CA ALA A 507 -10.37 -41.60 20.50
C ALA A 507 -9.07 -42.17 21.12
N ASP A 508 -7.95 -41.45 21.09
CA ASP A 508 -6.66 -41.94 21.57
C ASP A 508 -6.09 -41.11 22.74
N ALA A 509 -5.14 -41.73 23.47
CA ALA A 509 -4.51 -41.13 24.65
C ALA A 509 -3.75 -39.82 24.33
N ALA A 510 -3.20 -39.69 23.13
CA ALA A 510 -2.47 -38.50 22.73
C ALA A 510 -3.41 -37.33 22.47
N THR A 511 -4.58 -37.56 21.85
CA THR A 511 -5.62 -36.54 21.65
C THR A 511 -6.21 -36.11 23.00
N ARG A 512 -6.45 -37.03 23.93
CA ARG A 512 -6.87 -36.66 25.31
C ARG A 512 -5.83 -35.79 26.03
N ALA A 513 -4.52 -36.06 25.83
CA ALA A 513 -3.47 -35.22 26.40
C ALA A 513 -3.44 -33.80 25.77
N ILE A 514 -3.77 -33.66 24.50
CA ILE A 514 -3.91 -32.37 23.84
C ILE A 514 -5.06 -31.58 24.47
N VAL A 515 -6.25 -32.18 24.57
CA VAL A 515 -7.44 -31.56 25.18
C VAL A 515 -7.13 -31.05 26.58
N ARG A 516 -6.50 -31.86 27.44
CA ARG A 516 -6.14 -31.48 28.80
C ARG A 516 -5.20 -30.27 28.85
N LYS A 517 -4.19 -30.20 27.96
CA LYS A 517 -3.20 -29.11 27.93
C LYS A 517 -3.78 -27.83 27.35
N ALA A 518 -4.75 -27.93 26.46
CA ALA A 518 -5.28 -26.79 25.72
C ALA A 518 -6.59 -26.23 26.31
N SER A 519 -7.20 -26.89 27.29
CA SER A 519 -8.48 -26.46 27.87
C SER A 519 -8.44 -25.04 28.45
N GLU A 520 -7.40 -24.69 29.19
CA GLU A 520 -7.24 -23.32 29.73
C GLU A 520 -7.11 -22.28 28.62
N PHE A 521 -6.36 -22.61 27.55
CA PHE A 521 -6.22 -21.72 26.41
C PHE A 521 -7.55 -21.48 25.69
N VAL A 522 -8.33 -22.53 25.46
CA VAL A 522 -9.65 -22.41 24.82
C VAL A 522 -10.61 -21.61 25.69
N THR A 523 -10.63 -21.87 27.00
CA THR A 523 -11.43 -21.10 27.96
C THR A 523 -11.07 -19.61 27.91
N LEU A 524 -9.77 -19.28 27.90
CA LEU A 524 -9.29 -17.90 27.77
C LEU A 524 -9.80 -17.22 26.49
N ILE A 525 -9.65 -17.87 25.34
CA ILE A 525 -10.09 -17.29 24.06
C ILE A 525 -11.60 -17.09 24.03
N ARG A 526 -12.38 -18.06 24.54
CA ARG A 526 -13.84 -17.95 24.65
C ARG A 526 -14.24 -16.78 25.54
N SER A 527 -13.63 -16.63 26.73
CA SER A 527 -13.92 -15.53 27.64
C SER A 527 -13.59 -14.16 27.05
N LEU A 528 -12.47 -14.04 26.32
CA LEU A 528 -12.13 -12.81 25.58
C LEU A 528 -13.15 -12.51 24.47
N GLY A 529 -13.68 -13.53 23.81
CA GLY A 529 -14.73 -13.40 22.81
C GLY A 529 -16.05 -12.89 23.40
N GLU A 530 -16.42 -13.38 24.57
CA GLU A 530 -17.61 -12.93 25.32
C GLU A 530 -17.44 -11.50 25.82
N ALA A 531 -16.29 -11.16 26.41
CA ALA A 531 -15.98 -9.80 26.84
C ALA A 531 -16.09 -8.79 25.68
N ARG A 532 -15.62 -9.17 24.48
CA ARG A 532 -15.78 -8.35 23.26
C ARG A 532 -17.25 -8.12 22.92
N ARG A 533 -18.10 -9.17 22.98
CA ARG A 533 -19.54 -9.06 22.68
C ARG A 533 -20.24 -8.11 23.66
N LEU A 534 -19.95 -8.25 24.94
CA LEU A 534 -20.50 -7.39 25.99
C LEU A 534 -20.06 -5.94 25.83
N SER A 535 -18.79 -5.68 25.53
CA SER A 535 -18.28 -4.33 25.27
C SER A 535 -18.96 -3.66 24.08
N LEU A 536 -19.20 -4.40 22.99
CA LEU A 536 -19.92 -3.87 21.81
C LEU A 536 -21.40 -3.57 22.13
N ILE A 537 -22.06 -4.35 22.97
CA ILE A 537 -23.44 -4.08 23.43
C ILE A 537 -23.48 -2.79 24.25
N HIS A 538 -22.51 -2.55 25.14
CA HIS A 538 -22.42 -1.31 25.91
C HIS A 538 -22.13 -0.09 25.06
N ILE A 539 -21.43 -0.23 23.95
CA ILE A 539 -21.16 0.87 23.02
C ILE A 539 -22.37 1.17 22.14
N SER A 540 -23.12 0.14 21.72
CA SER A 540 -24.29 0.28 20.84
C SER A 540 -25.59 0.64 21.57
N GLU A 541 -25.69 0.39 22.89
CA GLU A 541 -26.87 0.72 23.71
C GLU A 541 -26.51 1.52 24.98
N PRO A 542 -25.94 2.73 24.87
CA PRO A 542 -25.58 3.52 26.07
C PRO A 542 -26.76 4.00 26.89
N THR A 543 -28.01 3.80 26.45
CA THR A 543 -29.23 4.36 27.04
C THR A 543 -30.05 3.39 27.92
N ARG A 544 -29.67 2.12 28.06
CA ARG A 544 -30.44 1.15 28.87
C ARG A 544 -29.99 1.04 30.34
N LEU A 545 -29.04 1.84 30.79
CA LEU A 545 -28.60 1.89 32.20
C LEU A 545 -28.82 3.31 32.79
N ARG A 546 -30.04 3.83 32.72
CA ARG A 546 -30.54 4.90 33.59
C ARG A 546 -31.89 4.52 34.16
#